data_86d9f954d3db2f81de62d79fa5b9fe4e
#
_entry.id   86d9f954d3db2f81de62d79fa5b9fe4e
#
_cell.length_a   1.000
_cell.length_b   1.000
_cell.length_c   1.000
_cell.angle_alpha   90.00
_cell.angle_beta   90.00
_cell.angle_gamma   90.00
#
_symmetry.space_group_name_H-M   'P 1'
#
loop_
_entity.id
_entity.type
_entity.pdbx_description
1 polymer ?
#
loop_
_entity_poly.entity_id
_entity_poly.type
_entity_poly.pdbx_seq_one_letter_code
_entity_poly.pdbx_strand_id
1 'polypeptide(L)'
;MTGDRHDHALAAAERYQDAARAALATRVAPHGRIDAAALDTHQFAAHGFAWIASTVAGMRALLAWRDRLSATGDLGERDALVADLGAAELLVQLGTGIAMSQGESARPADLGLAAEASALLADASVARLVAAATPAARERLAALVDEDMLAPSYGDESIDAMATTLRRFARDKVAPHAQGWHRADALVPLEVIADVAALGVFGLTVPEEFGGLGLGKAAMCASTEELSAASLIVGSLATRAEIAAELVRLGGTPEQRARYLPRIADGSILPTAVFTEPDTGSDLANLRTRAVRDGDTWRIHGAKTWITHAARADLMTLLVRTGRPEDRHDGLSMLLAEKPRGSDADPFPVAGLKGSEIHVLGYRGLKEYELAFDGFEVPAGQLLGGVEGQGFRQLMATFESARIQTAARAVGVARAALGAALTYARARRQFGRPIAAFPRVAHKLAAIAIETTIARELTLAAARAKDADRRCDIEAGMAKLYAARSAWAAADNAVQIHGGNGYAEEYEVSRLLVDARILNIFEGAAEIQAQVVARGLLSPRN
;
A
#
# COMPACT_ATOMS: atom_id res chain seq x y z
N MET A 1 -32.91 7.72 -12.44
CA MET A 1 -32.30 8.54 -13.52
C MET A 1 -30.86 8.99 -13.22
N THR A 2 -30.38 8.97 -11.95
CA THR A 2 -28.98 9.34 -11.62
C THR A 2 -27.97 8.21 -11.86
N GLY A 3 -28.34 6.93 -11.74
CA GLY A 3 -27.46 5.80 -12.01
C GLY A 3 -26.98 5.74 -13.47
N ASP A 4 -27.90 5.94 -14.39
CA ASP A 4 -27.65 5.87 -15.84
C ASP A 4 -26.51 6.82 -16.34
N ARG A 5 -26.38 8.04 -15.79
CA ARG A 5 -25.33 8.99 -16.21
C ARG A 5 -23.93 8.57 -15.79
N HIS A 6 -23.78 7.94 -14.61
CA HIS A 6 -22.49 7.46 -14.12
C HIS A 6 -22.04 6.23 -14.90
N ASP A 7 -22.97 5.31 -15.17
CA ASP A 7 -22.69 4.11 -15.96
C ASP A 7 -22.23 4.45 -17.37
N HIS A 8 -22.89 5.42 -18.02
CA HIS A 8 -22.49 5.88 -19.35
C HIS A 8 -21.12 6.58 -19.35
N ALA A 9 -20.83 7.40 -18.32
CA ALA A 9 -19.54 8.05 -18.19
C ALA A 9 -18.41 7.04 -17.87
N LEU A 10 -18.67 6.03 -17.04
CA LEU A 10 -17.74 4.94 -16.80
C LEU A 10 -17.46 4.15 -18.09
N ALA A 11 -18.51 3.81 -18.84
CA ALA A 11 -18.36 3.12 -20.12
C ALA A 11 -17.52 3.96 -21.13
N ALA A 12 -17.65 5.29 -21.12
CA ALA A 12 -16.79 6.17 -21.94
C ALA A 12 -15.32 6.12 -21.49
N ALA A 13 -15.06 6.12 -20.18
CA ALA A 13 -13.70 5.98 -19.63
C ALA A 13 -13.10 4.58 -19.96
N GLU A 14 -13.89 3.53 -19.92
CA GLU A 14 -13.49 2.16 -20.30
C GLU A 14 -13.11 2.06 -21.78
N ARG A 15 -13.92 2.67 -22.67
CA ARG A 15 -13.57 2.77 -24.10
C ARG A 15 -12.23 3.50 -24.32
N TYR A 16 -11.99 4.59 -23.57
CA TYR A 16 -10.71 5.30 -23.62
C TYR A 16 -9.55 4.43 -23.13
N GLN A 17 -9.72 3.67 -22.05
CA GLN A 17 -8.73 2.70 -21.57
C GLN A 17 -8.44 1.61 -22.61
N ASP A 18 -9.46 1.09 -23.30
CA ASP A 18 -9.28 0.08 -24.35
C ASP A 18 -8.52 0.64 -25.54
N ALA A 19 -8.79 1.88 -25.93
CA ALA A 19 -8.02 2.58 -26.97
C ALA A 19 -6.55 2.75 -26.55
N ALA A 20 -6.29 3.12 -25.29
CA ALA A 20 -4.93 3.24 -24.74
C ALA A 20 -4.19 1.89 -24.74
N ARG A 21 -4.89 0.79 -24.37
CA ARG A 21 -4.35 -0.57 -24.45
C ARG A 21 -3.98 -0.94 -25.87
N ALA A 22 -4.85 -0.68 -26.85
CA ALA A 22 -4.60 -0.98 -28.25
C ALA A 22 -3.41 -0.17 -28.79
N ALA A 23 -3.34 1.14 -28.50
CA ALA A 23 -2.24 2.00 -28.92
C ALA A 23 -0.90 1.55 -28.35
N LEU A 24 -0.86 1.12 -27.07
CA LEU A 24 0.36 0.60 -26.48
C LEU A 24 0.73 -0.78 -27.07
N ALA A 25 -0.24 -1.66 -27.26
CA ALA A 25 -0.02 -3.00 -27.80
C ALA A 25 0.64 -2.96 -29.19
N THR A 26 0.28 -2.01 -30.04
CA THR A 26 0.93 -1.84 -31.37
C THR A 26 2.43 -1.51 -31.25
N ARG A 27 2.84 -0.86 -30.17
CA ARG A 27 4.25 -0.45 -29.93
C ARG A 27 5.08 -1.55 -29.29
N VAL A 28 4.48 -2.32 -28.34
CA VAL A 28 5.26 -3.23 -27.47
C VAL A 28 4.90 -4.70 -27.65
N ALA A 29 3.84 -5.02 -28.38
CA ALA A 29 3.38 -6.39 -28.63
C ALA A 29 2.88 -6.60 -30.09
N PRO A 30 3.63 -6.19 -31.13
CA PRO A 30 3.17 -6.19 -32.53
C PRO A 30 2.78 -7.58 -33.05
N HIS A 31 3.25 -8.64 -32.41
CA HIS A 31 2.95 -10.03 -32.77
C HIS A 31 2.14 -10.76 -31.68
N GLY A 32 1.37 -10.01 -30.87
CA GLY A 32 0.55 -10.56 -29.78
C GLY A 32 1.34 -11.05 -28.55
N ARG A 33 2.66 -10.90 -28.55
CA ARG A 33 3.55 -11.16 -27.40
C ARG A 33 4.34 -9.91 -27.07
N ILE A 34 4.46 -9.62 -25.77
CA ILE A 34 5.23 -8.46 -25.32
C ILE A 34 6.71 -8.67 -25.63
N ASP A 35 7.28 -7.73 -26.39
CA ASP A 35 8.71 -7.59 -26.60
C ASP A 35 9.31 -6.78 -25.44
N ALA A 36 10.25 -7.38 -24.71
CA ALA A 36 10.82 -6.76 -23.51
C ALA A 36 11.63 -5.49 -23.84
N ALA A 37 12.37 -5.48 -24.97
CA ALA A 37 13.17 -4.33 -25.38
C ALA A 37 12.28 -3.18 -25.88
N ALA A 38 11.20 -3.49 -26.60
CA ALA A 38 10.20 -2.50 -27.00
C ALA A 38 9.47 -1.93 -25.78
N LEU A 39 9.10 -2.76 -24.80
CA LEU A 39 8.48 -2.29 -23.59
C LEU A 39 9.40 -1.36 -22.78
N ASP A 40 10.68 -1.66 -22.73
CA ASP A 40 11.69 -0.82 -22.08
C ASP A 40 11.87 0.53 -22.82
N THR A 41 11.93 0.49 -24.14
CA THR A 41 12.00 1.70 -24.98
C THR A 41 10.76 2.59 -24.83
N HIS A 42 9.58 2.01 -24.67
CA HIS A 42 8.30 2.69 -24.53
C HIS A 42 7.78 2.75 -23.09
N GLN A 43 8.67 2.70 -22.09
CA GLN A 43 8.34 2.60 -20.67
C GLN A 43 7.44 3.74 -20.20
N PHE A 44 7.67 4.99 -20.65
CA PHE A 44 6.84 6.13 -20.30
C PHE A 44 5.38 5.94 -20.75
N ALA A 45 5.16 5.49 -21.99
CA ALA A 45 3.81 5.21 -22.49
C ALA A 45 3.17 4.02 -21.78
N ALA A 46 3.96 2.98 -21.44
CA ALA A 46 3.48 1.83 -20.66
C ALA A 46 3.04 2.23 -19.26
N HIS A 47 3.82 3.09 -18.58
CA HIS A 47 3.46 3.62 -17.28
C HIS A 47 2.24 4.55 -17.36
N GLY A 48 2.16 5.39 -18.38
CA GLY A 48 0.98 6.23 -18.66
C GLY A 48 -0.29 5.38 -18.81
N PHE A 49 -0.22 4.26 -19.54
CA PHE A 49 -1.33 3.32 -19.67
C PHE A 49 -1.70 2.68 -18.32
N ALA A 50 -0.71 2.30 -17.50
CA ALA A 50 -0.98 1.77 -16.15
C ALA A 50 -1.74 2.77 -15.28
N TRP A 51 -1.40 4.06 -15.37
CA TRP A 51 -2.11 5.12 -14.67
C TRP A 51 -3.51 5.36 -15.22
N ILE A 52 -3.72 5.31 -16.55
CA ILE A 52 -5.07 5.36 -17.16
C ILE A 52 -5.92 4.20 -16.59
N ALA A 53 -5.41 2.98 -16.61
CA ALA A 53 -6.11 1.81 -16.11
C ALA A 53 -6.42 1.91 -14.59
N SER A 54 -5.46 2.40 -13.80
CA SER A 54 -5.65 2.62 -12.36
C SER A 54 -6.71 3.70 -12.07
N THR A 55 -6.75 4.75 -12.88
CA THR A 55 -7.74 5.83 -12.80
C THR A 55 -9.14 5.32 -13.12
N VAL A 56 -9.31 4.53 -14.20
CA VAL A 56 -10.60 3.91 -14.56
C VAL A 56 -11.04 2.89 -13.49
N ALA A 57 -10.12 2.08 -12.97
CA ALA A 57 -10.40 1.16 -11.87
C ALA A 57 -10.84 1.90 -10.60
N GLY A 58 -10.19 3.02 -10.27
CA GLY A 58 -10.58 3.90 -9.16
C GLY A 58 -11.98 4.48 -9.35
N MET A 59 -12.31 4.94 -10.55
CA MET A 59 -13.66 5.42 -10.89
C MET A 59 -14.71 4.33 -10.70
N ARG A 60 -14.44 3.11 -11.21
CA ARG A 60 -15.34 1.96 -11.05
C ARG A 60 -15.55 1.61 -9.57
N ALA A 61 -14.50 1.60 -8.77
CA ALA A 61 -14.59 1.32 -7.33
C ALA A 61 -15.39 2.40 -6.57
N LEU A 62 -15.16 3.67 -6.90
CA LEU A 62 -15.91 4.82 -6.35
C LEU A 62 -17.41 4.74 -6.66
N LEU A 63 -17.77 4.45 -7.91
CA LEU A 63 -19.18 4.34 -8.32
C LEU A 63 -19.85 3.12 -7.70
N ALA A 64 -19.16 1.98 -7.62
CA ALA A 64 -19.67 0.81 -6.91
C ALA A 64 -19.90 1.08 -5.40
N TRP A 65 -19.05 1.87 -4.76
CA TRP A 65 -19.27 2.33 -3.39
C TRP A 65 -20.53 3.18 -3.27
N ARG A 66 -20.71 4.18 -4.13
CA ARG A 66 -21.90 5.01 -4.20
C ARG A 66 -23.17 4.16 -4.37
N ASP A 67 -23.12 3.18 -5.26
CA ASP A 67 -24.28 2.32 -5.54
C ASP A 67 -24.64 1.42 -4.35
N ARG A 68 -23.64 0.93 -3.61
CA ARG A 68 -23.89 0.21 -2.34
C ARG A 68 -24.61 1.10 -1.33
N LEU A 69 -24.15 2.34 -1.11
CA LEU A 69 -24.80 3.29 -0.21
C LEU A 69 -26.22 3.64 -0.67
N SER A 70 -26.43 3.76 -2.00
CA SER A 70 -27.75 4.01 -2.57
C SER A 70 -28.71 2.83 -2.34
N ALA A 71 -28.22 1.59 -2.46
CA ALA A 71 -29.01 0.38 -2.30
C ALA A 71 -29.47 0.17 -0.84
N THR A 72 -28.66 0.58 0.14
CA THR A 72 -29.00 0.53 1.58
C THR A 72 -29.78 1.75 2.05
N GLY A 73 -29.89 2.82 1.25
CA GLY A 73 -30.52 4.07 1.65
C GLY A 73 -29.61 5.02 2.44
N ASP A 74 -28.31 4.72 2.53
CA ASP A 74 -27.32 5.47 3.32
C ASP A 74 -26.61 6.57 2.50
N LEU A 75 -26.91 6.72 1.21
CA LEU A 75 -26.28 7.71 0.35
C LEU A 75 -26.69 9.14 0.75
N GLY A 76 -25.88 9.79 1.56
CA GLY A 76 -26.05 11.18 1.95
C GLY A 76 -25.54 12.19 0.91
N GLU A 77 -25.79 13.48 1.15
CA GLU A 77 -25.32 14.56 0.28
C GLU A 77 -23.79 14.57 0.14
N ARG A 78 -23.07 14.38 1.25
CA ARG A 78 -21.60 14.32 1.28
C ARG A 78 -21.07 13.24 0.33
N ASP A 79 -21.63 12.04 0.44
CA ASP A 79 -21.14 10.86 -0.28
C ASP A 79 -21.51 10.94 -1.77
N ALA A 80 -22.67 11.51 -2.09
CA ALA A 80 -23.06 11.83 -3.45
C ALA A 80 -22.09 12.86 -4.09
N LEU A 81 -21.70 13.91 -3.35
CA LEU A 81 -20.72 14.90 -3.82
C LEU A 81 -19.32 14.27 -3.99
N VAL A 82 -18.88 13.40 -3.09
CA VAL A 82 -17.61 12.65 -3.25
C VAL A 82 -17.62 11.86 -4.54
N ALA A 83 -18.70 11.13 -4.83
CA ALA A 83 -18.83 10.33 -6.04
C ALA A 83 -18.88 11.18 -7.31
N ASP A 84 -19.69 12.24 -7.32
CA ASP A 84 -19.87 13.11 -8.49
C ASP A 84 -18.57 13.89 -8.81
N LEU A 85 -17.98 14.54 -7.80
CA LEU A 85 -16.75 15.31 -7.96
C LEU A 85 -15.54 14.40 -8.26
N GLY A 86 -15.47 13.24 -7.62
CA GLY A 86 -14.41 12.27 -7.86
C GLY A 86 -14.46 11.72 -9.29
N ALA A 87 -15.63 11.30 -9.77
CA ALA A 87 -15.79 10.84 -11.14
C ALA A 87 -15.45 11.95 -12.15
N ALA A 88 -15.91 13.17 -11.93
CA ALA A 88 -15.60 14.31 -12.80
C ALA A 88 -14.10 14.61 -12.85
N GLU A 89 -13.40 14.59 -11.72
CA GLU A 89 -11.96 14.84 -11.64
C GLU A 89 -11.18 13.76 -12.38
N LEU A 90 -11.51 12.49 -12.18
CA LEU A 90 -10.85 11.37 -12.88
C LEU A 90 -11.07 11.44 -14.39
N LEU A 91 -12.27 11.81 -14.84
CA LEU A 91 -12.56 11.99 -16.28
C LEU A 91 -11.77 13.16 -16.90
N VAL A 92 -11.63 14.27 -16.17
CA VAL A 92 -10.78 15.38 -16.62
C VAL A 92 -9.33 14.95 -16.72
N GLN A 93 -8.81 14.23 -15.71
CA GLN A 93 -7.44 13.72 -15.73
C GLN A 93 -7.21 12.77 -16.92
N LEU A 94 -8.14 11.86 -17.21
CA LEU A 94 -8.06 10.98 -18.37
C LEU A 94 -7.97 11.76 -19.70
N GLY A 95 -8.76 12.81 -19.83
CA GLY A 95 -8.83 13.61 -21.07
C GLY A 95 -7.75 14.67 -21.23
N THR A 96 -7.07 15.09 -20.13
CA THR A 96 -6.09 16.18 -20.17
C THR A 96 -4.68 15.79 -19.75
N GLY A 97 -4.55 14.80 -18.86
CA GLY A 97 -3.28 14.27 -18.37
C GLY A 97 -3.36 13.87 -16.90
N ILE A 98 -2.76 12.73 -16.59
CA ILE A 98 -2.71 12.13 -15.26
C ILE A 98 -1.33 12.38 -14.66
N ALA A 99 -1.27 12.99 -13.48
CA ALA A 99 -0.02 13.13 -12.75
C ALA A 99 0.47 11.74 -12.27
N MET A 100 1.65 11.32 -12.74
CA MET A 100 2.33 10.10 -12.30
C MET A 100 3.20 10.36 -11.08
N SER A 101 3.81 11.54 -11.02
CA SER A 101 4.59 12.06 -9.89
C SER A 101 4.43 13.58 -9.82
N GLN A 102 5.19 14.26 -8.94
CA GLN A 102 5.13 15.72 -8.79
C GLN A 102 5.51 16.50 -10.05
N GLY A 103 6.38 15.94 -10.89
CA GLY A 103 6.89 16.61 -12.09
C GLY A 103 6.53 15.92 -13.39
N GLU A 104 5.88 14.76 -13.35
CA GLU A 104 5.57 13.94 -14.51
C GLU A 104 4.06 13.77 -14.70
N SER A 105 3.62 13.93 -15.93
CA SER A 105 2.21 13.70 -16.30
C SER A 105 2.15 12.92 -17.60
N ALA A 106 1.38 11.83 -17.59
CA ALA A 106 1.01 11.12 -18.83
C ALA A 106 -0.12 11.87 -19.51
N ARG A 107 0.14 12.44 -20.67
CA ARG A 107 -0.84 13.16 -21.47
C ARG A 107 -1.38 12.27 -22.60
N PRO A 108 -2.62 12.48 -23.05
CA PRO A 108 -3.16 11.75 -24.20
C PRO A 108 -2.23 11.74 -25.42
N ALA A 109 -1.56 12.85 -25.72
CA ALA A 109 -0.62 12.97 -26.83
C ALA A 109 0.59 12.03 -26.71
N ASP A 110 1.07 11.73 -25.48
CA ASP A 110 2.22 10.85 -25.25
C ASP A 110 1.93 9.41 -25.68
N LEU A 111 0.65 9.03 -25.63
CA LEU A 111 0.16 7.72 -26.05
C LEU A 111 -0.43 7.73 -27.48
N GLY A 112 -0.58 8.90 -28.11
CA GLY A 112 -1.22 9.05 -29.41
C GLY A 112 -2.75 9.04 -29.35
N LEU A 113 -3.35 9.47 -28.22
CA LEU A 113 -4.78 9.37 -27.90
C LEU A 113 -5.49 10.74 -27.91
N ALA A 114 -4.97 11.73 -28.62
CA ALA A 114 -5.53 13.08 -28.60
C ALA A 114 -6.99 13.14 -29.11
N ALA A 115 -7.31 12.36 -30.14
CA ALA A 115 -8.66 12.27 -30.68
C ALA A 115 -9.64 11.57 -29.72
N GLU A 116 -9.21 10.46 -29.13
CA GLU A 116 -9.98 9.66 -28.16
C GLU A 116 -10.23 10.47 -26.89
N ALA A 117 -9.24 11.25 -26.42
CA ALA A 117 -9.39 12.15 -25.28
C ALA A 117 -10.42 13.27 -25.56
N SER A 118 -10.39 13.83 -26.77
CA SER A 118 -11.38 14.81 -27.19
C SER A 118 -12.79 14.21 -27.25
N ALA A 119 -12.90 12.97 -27.76
CA ALA A 119 -14.17 12.25 -27.81
C ALA A 119 -14.70 11.90 -26.42
N LEU A 120 -13.82 11.49 -25.49
CA LEU A 120 -14.17 11.27 -24.08
C LEU A 120 -14.77 12.53 -23.43
N LEU A 121 -14.11 13.67 -23.55
CA LEU A 121 -14.58 14.91 -22.94
C LEU A 121 -15.83 15.47 -23.62
N ALA A 122 -16.07 15.15 -24.89
CA ALA A 122 -17.28 15.53 -25.65
C ALA A 122 -18.48 14.59 -25.40
N ASP A 123 -18.28 13.41 -24.74
CA ASP A 123 -19.39 12.52 -24.37
C ASP A 123 -20.38 13.26 -23.48
N ALA A 124 -21.68 13.17 -23.81
CA ALA A 124 -22.72 13.95 -23.13
C ALA A 124 -22.84 13.66 -21.63
N SER A 125 -22.56 12.42 -21.21
CA SER A 125 -22.58 12.02 -19.79
C SER A 125 -21.36 12.55 -19.06
N VAL A 126 -20.19 12.47 -19.68
CA VAL A 126 -18.94 13.04 -19.18
C VAL A 126 -19.03 14.55 -19.03
N ALA A 127 -19.46 15.26 -20.10
CA ALA A 127 -19.60 16.72 -20.10
C ALA A 127 -20.54 17.20 -18.99
N ARG A 128 -21.64 16.49 -18.72
CA ARG A 128 -22.57 16.82 -17.63
C ARG A 128 -21.96 16.64 -16.25
N LEU A 129 -21.20 15.58 -16.00
CA LEU A 129 -20.51 15.38 -14.72
C LEU A 129 -19.44 16.44 -14.49
N VAL A 130 -18.63 16.73 -15.51
CA VAL A 130 -17.59 17.75 -15.45
C VAL A 130 -18.18 19.14 -15.21
N ALA A 131 -19.28 19.49 -15.88
CA ALA A 131 -19.98 20.77 -15.69
C ALA A 131 -20.58 20.92 -14.27
N ALA A 132 -20.99 19.82 -13.63
CA ALA A 132 -21.52 19.83 -12.26
C ALA A 132 -20.40 20.00 -11.19
N ALA A 133 -19.13 19.72 -11.53
CA ALA A 133 -17.99 19.82 -10.62
C ALA A 133 -17.51 21.28 -10.43
N THR A 134 -18.42 22.15 -10.00
CA THR A 134 -18.18 23.58 -9.81
C THR A 134 -17.33 23.88 -8.56
N PRO A 135 -16.70 25.07 -8.45
CA PRO A 135 -16.07 25.54 -7.21
C PRO A 135 -17.01 25.48 -6.00
N ALA A 136 -18.27 25.89 -6.17
CA ALA A 136 -19.28 25.85 -5.10
C ALA A 136 -19.56 24.40 -4.61
N ALA A 137 -19.61 23.41 -5.50
CA ALA A 137 -19.78 22.02 -5.13
C ALA A 137 -18.59 21.50 -4.30
N ARG A 138 -17.35 21.89 -4.64
CA ARG A 138 -16.16 21.55 -3.86
C ARG A 138 -16.16 22.22 -2.48
N GLU A 139 -16.56 23.49 -2.39
CA GLU A 139 -16.72 24.21 -1.12
C GLU A 139 -17.82 23.56 -0.26
N ARG A 140 -18.92 23.15 -0.88
CA ARG A 140 -20.01 22.43 -0.21
C ARG A 140 -19.52 21.09 0.35
N LEU A 141 -18.78 20.30 -0.44
CA LEU A 141 -18.17 19.07 0.05
C LEU A 141 -17.25 19.34 1.24
N ALA A 142 -16.35 20.30 1.13
CA ALA A 142 -15.42 20.64 2.22
C ALA A 142 -16.14 21.02 3.52
N ALA A 143 -17.30 21.69 3.43
CA ALA A 143 -18.12 22.01 4.59
C ALA A 143 -18.78 20.77 5.23
N LEU A 144 -19.05 19.72 4.44
CA LEU A 144 -19.67 18.48 4.86
C LEU A 144 -18.67 17.41 5.33
N VAL A 145 -17.36 17.60 5.07
CA VAL A 145 -16.34 16.69 5.63
C VAL A 145 -16.36 16.82 7.14
N ASP A 146 -16.55 15.71 7.84
CA ASP A 146 -16.73 15.61 9.29
C ASP A 146 -15.97 14.42 9.88
N GLU A 147 -16.17 14.18 11.17
CA GLU A 147 -15.54 13.06 11.88
C GLU A 147 -16.04 11.69 11.39
N ASP A 148 -17.29 11.59 10.91
CA ASP A 148 -17.84 10.33 10.39
C ASP A 148 -17.08 9.90 9.13
N MET A 149 -16.63 10.84 8.31
CA MET A 149 -15.78 10.53 7.15
C MET A 149 -14.41 9.97 7.57
N LEU A 150 -13.94 10.35 8.77
CA LEU A 150 -12.71 9.82 9.36
C LEU A 150 -12.93 8.46 10.06
N ALA A 151 -14.18 7.99 10.15
CA ALA A 151 -14.58 6.71 10.72
C ALA A 151 -15.40 5.90 9.70
N PRO A 152 -14.78 5.44 8.59
CA PRO A 152 -15.50 4.81 7.50
C PRO A 152 -16.11 3.47 7.90
N SER A 153 -17.21 3.10 7.22
CA SER A 153 -17.67 1.71 7.14
C SER A 153 -16.92 0.97 6.03
N TYR A 154 -16.64 -0.30 6.28
CA TYR A 154 -16.00 -1.22 5.32
C TYR A 154 -17.05 -2.09 4.60
N GLY A 155 -18.34 -1.89 4.93
CA GLY A 155 -19.46 -2.59 4.31
C GLY A 155 -19.70 -4.01 4.82
N ASP A 156 -19.23 -4.31 6.04
CA ASP A 156 -19.44 -5.56 6.78
C ASP A 156 -19.48 -5.24 8.26
N GLU A 157 -20.55 -5.64 8.96
CA GLU A 157 -20.77 -5.31 10.37
C GLU A 157 -19.66 -5.85 11.30
N SER A 158 -19.12 -7.03 11.01
CA SER A 158 -18.06 -7.64 11.81
C SER A 158 -16.73 -6.91 11.63
N ILE A 159 -16.42 -6.52 10.42
CA ILE A 159 -15.23 -5.72 10.09
C ILE A 159 -15.37 -4.33 10.71
N ASP A 160 -16.53 -3.71 10.64
CA ASP A 160 -16.81 -2.39 11.22
C ASP A 160 -16.69 -2.39 12.75
N ALA A 161 -17.16 -3.44 13.43
CA ALA A 161 -17.00 -3.62 14.87
C ALA A 161 -15.53 -3.79 15.27
N MET A 162 -14.78 -4.60 14.53
CA MET A 162 -13.32 -4.76 14.69
C MET A 162 -12.61 -3.42 14.46
N ALA A 163 -12.89 -2.73 13.36
CA ALA A 163 -12.31 -1.44 13.02
C ALA A 163 -12.57 -0.39 14.10
N THR A 164 -13.79 -0.37 14.66
CA THR A 164 -14.15 0.53 15.78
C THR A 164 -13.30 0.25 17.02
N THR A 165 -13.07 -1.02 17.34
CA THR A 165 -12.21 -1.42 18.46
C THR A 165 -10.77 -1.00 18.25
N LEU A 166 -10.23 -1.24 17.04
CA LEU A 166 -8.86 -0.85 16.68
C LEU A 166 -8.70 0.67 16.62
N ARG A 167 -9.69 1.39 16.10
CA ARG A 167 -9.69 2.88 16.08
C ARG A 167 -9.61 3.44 17.49
N ARG A 168 -10.39 2.88 18.44
CA ARG A 168 -10.33 3.29 19.84
C ARG A 168 -8.95 3.01 20.45
N PHE A 169 -8.39 1.81 20.25
CA PHE A 169 -7.06 1.49 20.70
C PHE A 169 -6.01 2.44 20.09
N ALA A 170 -6.04 2.65 18.77
CA ALA A 170 -5.12 3.51 18.05
C ALA A 170 -5.19 4.97 18.55
N ARG A 171 -6.40 5.52 18.77
CA ARG A 171 -6.60 6.85 19.32
C ARG A 171 -6.08 6.99 20.74
N ASP A 172 -6.34 6.01 21.60
CA ASP A 172 -6.10 6.12 23.05
C ASP A 172 -4.67 5.72 23.45
N LYS A 173 -4.05 4.79 22.71
CA LYS A 173 -2.74 4.19 23.07
C LYS A 173 -1.61 4.52 22.09
N VAL A 174 -1.90 4.92 20.86
CA VAL A 174 -0.88 5.11 19.81
C VAL A 174 -0.75 6.59 19.43
N ALA A 175 -1.83 7.23 19.01
CA ALA A 175 -1.82 8.59 18.49
C ALA A 175 -1.16 9.63 19.43
N PRO A 176 -1.39 9.60 20.77
CA PRO A 176 -0.78 10.56 21.68
C PRO A 176 0.74 10.49 21.75
N HIS A 177 1.33 9.36 21.36
CA HIS A 177 2.75 9.08 21.49
C HIS A 177 3.50 9.08 20.15
N ALA A 178 2.80 8.89 19.04
CA ALA A 178 3.40 8.66 17.71
C ALA A 178 4.37 9.77 17.28
N GLN A 179 4.01 11.05 17.51
CA GLN A 179 4.88 12.18 17.19
C GLN A 179 6.12 12.19 18.09
N GLY A 180 5.97 11.87 19.38
CA GLY A 180 7.08 11.77 20.32
C GLY A 180 8.07 10.68 19.94
N TRP A 181 7.60 9.48 19.59
CA TRP A 181 8.46 8.39 19.10
C TRP A 181 9.22 8.77 17.84
N HIS A 182 8.54 9.40 16.88
CA HIS A 182 9.16 9.85 15.64
C HIS A 182 10.29 10.87 15.90
N ARG A 183 10.02 11.91 16.73
CA ARG A 183 11.01 12.95 17.03
C ARG A 183 12.22 12.43 17.80
N ALA A 184 11.99 11.51 18.73
CA ALA A 184 13.04 10.89 19.53
C ALA A 184 13.78 9.76 18.77
N ASP A 185 13.35 9.40 17.56
CA ASP A 185 13.78 8.19 16.83
C ASP A 185 13.72 6.92 17.72
N ALA A 186 12.69 6.88 18.57
CA ALA A 186 12.50 5.83 19.56
C ALA A 186 11.74 4.65 18.95
N LEU A 187 12.12 3.43 19.30
CA LEU A 187 11.37 2.23 18.97
C LEU A 187 9.99 2.24 19.62
N VAL A 188 8.97 1.77 18.90
CA VAL A 188 7.64 1.52 19.47
C VAL A 188 7.79 0.61 20.70
N PRO A 189 7.20 0.95 21.85
CA PRO A 189 7.29 0.13 23.05
C PRO A 189 6.80 -1.31 22.82
N LEU A 190 7.44 -2.29 23.45
CA LEU A 190 7.06 -3.70 23.34
C LEU A 190 5.65 -3.97 23.90
N GLU A 191 5.22 -3.16 24.86
CA GLU A 191 3.86 -3.21 25.44
C GLU A 191 2.81 -2.87 24.37
N VAL A 192 3.06 -1.89 23.52
CA VAL A 192 2.17 -1.55 22.39
C VAL A 192 2.12 -2.70 21.38
N ILE A 193 3.26 -3.35 21.10
CA ILE A 193 3.31 -4.52 20.23
C ILE A 193 2.51 -5.69 20.83
N ALA A 194 2.64 -5.92 22.14
CA ALA A 194 1.88 -6.92 22.86
C ALA A 194 0.36 -6.63 22.85
N ASP A 195 -0.03 -5.38 23.05
CA ASP A 195 -1.43 -4.96 22.96
C ASP A 195 -2.01 -5.20 21.54
N VAL A 196 -1.24 -4.90 20.48
CA VAL A 196 -1.63 -5.18 19.08
C VAL A 196 -1.78 -6.69 18.84
N ALA A 197 -0.89 -7.51 19.40
CA ALA A 197 -0.99 -8.97 19.35
C ALA A 197 -2.23 -9.48 20.08
N ALA A 198 -2.49 -8.97 21.31
CA ALA A 198 -3.65 -9.34 22.12
C ALA A 198 -5.00 -8.98 21.45
N LEU A 199 -5.02 -7.97 20.57
CA LEU A 199 -6.16 -7.64 19.72
C LEU A 199 -6.31 -8.56 18.50
N GLY A 200 -5.46 -9.59 18.35
CA GLY A 200 -5.50 -10.57 17.26
C GLY A 200 -5.00 -10.06 15.91
N VAL A 201 -4.38 -8.88 15.86
CA VAL A 201 -3.98 -8.21 14.61
C VAL A 201 -2.97 -9.04 13.79
N PHE A 202 -2.06 -9.75 14.46
CA PHE A 202 -1.06 -10.56 13.77
C PHE A 202 -1.60 -11.87 13.22
N GLY A 203 -2.73 -12.35 13.76
CA GLY A 203 -3.40 -13.58 13.37
C GLY A 203 -4.65 -13.38 12.51
N LEU A 204 -4.94 -12.15 12.04
CA LEU A 204 -6.19 -11.85 11.33
C LEU A 204 -6.49 -12.81 10.19
N THR A 205 -5.51 -13.11 9.34
CA THR A 205 -5.66 -13.95 8.15
C THR A 205 -5.12 -15.38 8.35
N VAL A 206 -4.55 -15.67 9.51
CA VAL A 206 -4.11 -17.02 9.87
C VAL A 206 -5.35 -17.88 10.11
N PRO A 207 -5.42 -19.12 9.55
CA PRO A 207 -6.56 -20.00 9.77
C PRO A 207 -6.79 -20.31 11.27
N GLU A 208 -8.05 -20.51 11.65
CA GLU A 208 -8.46 -20.81 13.03
C GLU A 208 -7.78 -22.06 13.60
N GLU A 209 -7.56 -23.07 12.75
CA GLU A 209 -6.84 -24.30 13.12
C GLU A 209 -5.41 -24.07 13.62
N PHE A 210 -4.82 -22.90 13.29
CA PHE A 210 -3.51 -22.45 13.76
C PHE A 210 -3.62 -21.30 14.77
N GLY A 211 -4.78 -21.08 15.37
CA GLY A 211 -4.98 -20.07 16.41
C GLY A 211 -5.15 -18.64 15.90
N GLY A 212 -5.36 -18.44 14.60
CA GLY A 212 -5.71 -17.17 14.00
C GLY A 212 -7.22 -16.89 14.00
N LEU A 213 -7.63 -15.81 13.34
CA LEU A 213 -9.04 -15.41 13.21
C LEU A 213 -9.68 -15.86 11.89
N GLY A 214 -8.90 -16.35 10.93
CA GLY A 214 -9.40 -16.84 9.64
C GLY A 214 -10.12 -15.79 8.80
N LEU A 215 -9.90 -14.49 9.08
CA LEU A 215 -10.56 -13.39 8.37
C LEU A 215 -9.91 -13.13 7.01
N GLY A 216 -10.64 -12.42 6.15
CA GLY A 216 -10.18 -12.08 4.81
C GLY A 216 -9.25 -10.84 4.76
N LYS A 217 -8.79 -10.54 3.53
CA LYS A 217 -7.93 -9.39 3.26
C LYS A 217 -8.68 -8.06 3.41
N ALA A 218 -10.00 -8.04 3.29
CA ALA A 218 -10.80 -6.86 3.62
C ALA A 218 -10.67 -6.48 5.09
N ALA A 219 -10.72 -7.44 6.02
CA ALA A 219 -10.49 -7.22 7.45
C ALA A 219 -9.04 -6.78 7.72
N MET A 220 -8.06 -7.38 7.04
CA MET A 220 -6.66 -6.96 7.10
C MET A 220 -6.50 -5.48 6.67
N CYS A 221 -7.18 -5.05 5.60
CA CYS A 221 -7.15 -3.65 5.14
C CYS A 221 -7.74 -2.71 6.19
N ALA A 222 -8.91 -3.05 6.76
CA ALA A 222 -9.55 -2.25 7.79
C ALA A 222 -8.65 -2.07 9.03
N SER A 223 -8.09 -3.17 9.54
CA SER A 223 -7.13 -3.14 10.66
C SER A 223 -5.91 -2.27 10.35
N THR A 224 -5.33 -2.46 9.17
CA THR A 224 -4.13 -1.72 8.73
C THR A 224 -4.41 -0.24 8.56
N GLU A 225 -5.56 0.14 8.00
CA GLU A 225 -5.98 1.54 7.86
C GLU A 225 -6.15 2.21 9.22
N GLU A 226 -6.86 1.56 10.17
CA GLU A 226 -7.11 2.13 11.49
C GLU A 226 -5.83 2.37 12.29
N LEU A 227 -4.93 1.41 12.30
CA LEU A 227 -3.64 1.55 13.00
C LEU A 227 -2.72 2.56 12.31
N SER A 228 -2.68 2.57 10.96
CA SER A 228 -1.83 3.50 10.20
C SER A 228 -2.32 4.95 10.26
N ALA A 229 -3.59 5.19 10.52
CA ALA A 229 -4.11 6.54 10.74
C ALA A 229 -3.55 7.15 12.04
N ALA A 230 -3.26 6.37 13.06
CA ALA A 230 -2.58 6.85 14.26
C ALA A 230 -1.04 6.86 14.09
N SER A 231 -0.50 5.79 13.50
CA SER A 231 0.93 5.64 13.24
C SER A 231 1.18 4.65 12.12
N LEU A 232 1.82 5.11 11.04
CA LEU A 232 2.24 4.24 9.94
C LEU A 232 3.06 3.04 10.43
N ILE A 233 3.88 3.27 11.45
CA ILE A 233 4.77 2.27 12.05
C ILE A 233 3.97 1.15 12.73
N VAL A 234 2.97 1.50 13.54
CA VAL A 234 2.13 0.51 14.23
C VAL A 234 1.31 -0.29 13.21
N GLY A 235 0.75 0.38 12.18
CA GLY A 235 0.10 -0.30 11.06
C GLY A 235 1.02 -1.24 10.28
N SER A 236 2.33 -0.97 10.28
CA SER A 236 3.33 -1.79 9.58
C SER A 236 3.76 -3.04 10.34
N LEU A 237 3.53 -3.13 11.63
CA LEU A 237 3.79 -4.35 12.42
C LEU A 237 2.99 -5.53 11.87
N ALA A 238 1.70 -5.33 11.59
CA ALA A 238 0.84 -6.36 11.00
C ALA A 238 1.36 -6.86 9.64
N THR A 239 2.00 -5.98 8.85
CA THR A 239 2.54 -6.39 7.54
C THR A 239 3.66 -7.41 7.65
N ARG A 240 4.52 -7.29 8.68
CA ARG A 240 5.61 -8.27 8.88
C ARG A 240 5.05 -9.64 9.26
N ALA A 241 4.06 -9.67 10.15
CA ALA A 241 3.36 -10.90 10.52
C ALA A 241 2.63 -11.53 9.31
N GLU A 242 1.89 -10.72 8.53
CA GLU A 242 1.15 -11.17 7.36
C GLU A 242 2.06 -11.79 6.29
N ILE A 243 3.17 -11.14 5.93
CA ILE A 243 4.13 -11.68 4.94
C ILE A 243 4.67 -13.02 5.41
N ALA A 244 5.09 -13.13 6.66
CA ALA A 244 5.64 -14.36 7.20
C ALA A 244 4.58 -15.47 7.30
N ALA A 245 3.39 -15.14 7.79
CA ALA A 245 2.30 -16.11 7.90
C ALA A 245 1.87 -16.63 6.51
N GLU A 246 1.76 -15.76 5.51
CA GLU A 246 1.38 -16.15 4.16
C GLU A 246 2.46 -17.00 3.48
N LEU A 247 3.75 -16.66 3.66
CA LEU A 247 4.87 -17.50 3.19
C LEU A 247 4.81 -18.91 3.80
N VAL A 248 4.62 -19.00 5.12
CA VAL A 248 4.54 -20.30 5.82
C VAL A 248 3.27 -21.06 5.43
N ARG A 249 2.12 -20.37 5.34
CA ARG A 249 0.84 -21.00 4.97
C ARG A 249 0.87 -21.60 3.57
N LEU A 250 1.41 -20.86 2.59
CA LEU A 250 1.43 -21.26 1.18
C LEU A 250 2.58 -22.19 0.84
N GLY A 251 3.76 -21.95 1.41
CA GLY A 251 4.99 -22.64 1.04
C GLY A 251 5.53 -23.60 2.08
N GLY A 252 5.05 -23.58 3.31
CA GLY A 252 5.59 -24.41 4.42
C GLY A 252 5.11 -25.85 4.41
N THR A 253 5.93 -26.75 5.00
CA THR A 253 5.50 -28.12 5.31
C THR A 253 4.44 -28.11 6.43
N PRO A 254 3.70 -29.22 6.65
CA PRO A 254 2.77 -29.31 7.77
C PRO A 254 3.42 -28.99 9.12
N GLU A 255 4.65 -29.46 9.35
CA GLU A 255 5.41 -29.21 10.58
C GLU A 255 5.80 -27.74 10.72
N GLN A 256 6.19 -27.08 9.63
CA GLN A 256 6.50 -25.65 9.62
C GLN A 256 5.25 -24.81 9.89
N ARG A 257 4.12 -25.17 9.30
CA ARG A 257 2.84 -24.49 9.58
C ARG A 257 2.45 -24.62 11.05
N ALA A 258 2.47 -25.83 11.58
CA ALA A 258 2.14 -26.10 12.98
C ALA A 258 3.10 -25.40 13.97
N ARG A 259 4.38 -25.23 13.59
CA ARG A 259 5.39 -24.55 14.42
C ARG A 259 5.25 -23.04 14.42
N TYR A 260 5.06 -22.44 13.25
CA TYR A 260 5.22 -20.98 13.08
C TYR A 260 3.91 -20.22 13.10
N LEU A 261 2.83 -20.72 12.47
CA LEU A 261 1.60 -19.97 12.34
C LEU A 261 0.98 -19.58 13.69
N PRO A 262 0.87 -20.48 14.69
CA PRO A 262 0.34 -20.10 16.01
C PRO A 262 1.17 -19.03 16.70
N ARG A 263 2.49 -19.12 16.61
CA ARG A 263 3.43 -18.21 17.27
C ARG A 263 3.52 -16.85 16.58
N ILE A 264 3.23 -16.79 15.28
CA ILE A 264 3.07 -15.51 14.57
C ILE A 264 1.73 -14.88 14.96
N ALA A 265 0.66 -15.67 15.00
CA ALA A 265 -0.69 -15.18 15.28
C ALA A 265 -0.83 -14.58 16.70
N ASP A 266 -0.20 -15.19 17.69
CA ASP A 266 -0.22 -14.71 19.09
C ASP A 266 0.88 -13.66 19.39
N GLY A 267 1.77 -13.37 18.43
CA GLY A 267 2.86 -12.41 18.58
C GLY A 267 4.03 -12.88 19.44
N SER A 268 4.08 -14.16 19.84
CA SER A 268 5.23 -14.72 20.57
C SER A 268 6.49 -14.79 19.70
N ILE A 269 6.33 -14.82 18.37
CA ILE A 269 7.37 -14.60 17.36
C ILE A 269 7.07 -13.29 16.62
N LEU A 270 8.06 -12.40 16.55
CA LEU A 270 8.01 -11.21 15.70
C LEU A 270 8.84 -11.46 14.43
N PRO A 271 8.20 -11.58 13.25
CA PRO A 271 8.93 -11.82 12.01
C PRO A 271 9.44 -10.53 11.36
N THR A 272 10.46 -10.68 10.50
CA THR A 272 10.88 -9.66 9.54
C THR A 272 11.18 -10.27 8.18
N ALA A 273 10.97 -9.48 7.13
CA ALA A 273 11.26 -9.84 5.75
C ALA A 273 12.68 -9.43 5.37
N VAL A 274 13.51 -10.38 4.92
CA VAL A 274 14.93 -10.17 4.66
C VAL A 274 15.27 -10.54 3.22
N PHE A 275 14.98 -9.62 2.28
CA PHE A 275 15.07 -9.87 0.85
C PHE A 275 16.11 -8.99 0.17
N THR A 276 16.03 -7.68 0.36
CA THR A 276 16.79 -6.65 -0.36
C THR A 276 18.28 -6.68 -0.01
N GLU A 277 19.12 -6.47 -1.02
CA GLU A 277 20.57 -6.31 -0.87
C GLU A 277 21.01 -4.91 -1.32
N PRO A 278 22.23 -4.44 -0.93
CA PRO A 278 22.71 -3.12 -1.32
C PRO A 278 22.64 -2.84 -2.84
N ASP A 279 22.93 -3.86 -3.66
CA ASP A 279 22.91 -3.74 -5.12
C ASP A 279 21.63 -4.29 -5.76
N THR A 280 20.68 -4.84 -4.99
CA THR A 280 19.57 -5.62 -5.53
C THR A 280 18.29 -5.38 -4.72
N GLY A 281 17.44 -4.46 -5.19
CA GLY A 281 16.10 -4.20 -4.61
C GLY A 281 15.00 -4.77 -5.51
N SER A 282 14.74 -4.13 -6.64
CA SER A 282 13.69 -4.57 -7.58
C SER A 282 14.08 -5.80 -8.40
N ASP A 283 15.38 -6.00 -8.67
CA ASP A 283 15.90 -7.13 -9.46
C ASP A 283 16.43 -8.26 -8.57
N LEU A 284 15.52 -8.94 -7.88
CA LEU A 284 15.84 -10.04 -6.96
C LEU A 284 16.51 -11.25 -7.65
N ALA A 285 16.42 -11.37 -8.99
CA ALA A 285 17.11 -12.43 -9.73
C ALA A 285 18.64 -12.40 -9.56
N ASN A 286 19.19 -11.22 -9.30
CA ASN A 286 20.63 -10.98 -9.14
C ASN A 286 21.11 -10.98 -7.69
N LEU A 287 20.29 -11.44 -6.76
CA LEU A 287 20.60 -11.58 -5.34
C LEU A 287 21.86 -12.46 -5.15
N ARG A 288 22.78 -12.02 -4.26
CA ARG A 288 24.10 -12.62 -4.04
C ARG A 288 24.30 -13.28 -2.68
N THR A 289 23.52 -12.90 -1.65
CA THR A 289 23.58 -13.57 -0.35
C THR A 289 23.35 -15.06 -0.54
N ARG A 290 24.34 -15.87 -0.17
CA ARG A 290 24.35 -17.32 -0.42
C ARG A 290 24.16 -18.10 0.86
N ALA A 291 23.51 -19.24 0.74
CA ALA A 291 23.45 -20.29 1.75
C ALA A 291 24.20 -21.52 1.21
N VAL A 292 25.19 -21.97 1.96
CA VAL A 292 25.97 -23.15 1.63
C VAL A 292 25.61 -24.25 2.63
N ARG A 293 25.21 -25.40 2.12
CA ARG A 293 24.87 -26.56 2.97
C ARG A 293 26.12 -27.19 3.57
N ASP A 294 26.09 -27.38 4.88
CA ASP A 294 27.14 -28.08 5.64
C ASP A 294 26.46 -29.05 6.61
N GLY A 295 26.33 -30.30 6.19
CA GLY A 295 25.57 -31.31 6.92
C GLY A 295 24.10 -30.93 7.12
N ASP A 296 23.69 -30.80 8.39
CA ASP A 296 22.32 -30.44 8.78
C ASP A 296 22.13 -28.94 8.99
N THR A 297 23.04 -28.11 8.49
CA THR A 297 23.05 -26.67 8.67
C THR A 297 23.27 -25.94 7.35
N TRP A 298 22.65 -24.79 7.17
CA TRP A 298 22.97 -23.80 6.15
C TRP A 298 23.89 -22.74 6.75
N ARG A 299 25.03 -22.46 6.12
CA ARG A 299 25.91 -21.32 6.44
C ARG A 299 25.65 -20.17 5.51
N ILE A 300 25.23 -19.04 6.07
CA ILE A 300 24.84 -17.85 5.33
C ILE A 300 25.99 -16.88 5.23
N HIS A 301 26.26 -16.38 4.02
CA HIS A 301 27.26 -15.33 3.74
C HIS A 301 26.70 -14.29 2.78
N GLY A 302 26.88 -13.02 3.09
CA GLY A 302 26.42 -11.90 2.26
C GLY A 302 25.94 -10.73 3.08
N ALA A 303 25.21 -9.83 2.44
CA ALA A 303 24.67 -8.63 3.06
C ALA A 303 23.23 -8.37 2.65
N LYS A 304 22.44 -7.85 3.56
CA LYS A 304 21.06 -7.41 3.34
C LYS A 304 20.91 -5.96 3.82
N THR A 305 20.00 -5.23 3.22
CA THR A 305 19.78 -3.82 3.58
C THR A 305 18.30 -3.47 3.61
N TRP A 306 17.95 -2.38 4.29
CA TRP A 306 16.56 -1.94 4.46
C TRP A 306 15.70 -2.99 5.15
N ILE A 307 16.26 -3.63 6.18
CA ILE A 307 15.55 -4.67 6.93
C ILE A 307 14.87 -4.04 8.14
N THR A 308 13.57 -3.83 8.00
CA THR A 308 12.74 -3.23 9.05
C THR A 308 12.66 -4.13 10.27
N HIS A 309 12.86 -3.58 11.47
CA HIS A 309 12.66 -4.25 12.76
C HIS A 309 13.62 -5.42 13.03
N ALA A 310 14.71 -5.53 12.29
CA ALA A 310 15.59 -6.71 12.32
C ALA A 310 16.16 -7.01 13.72
N ALA A 311 16.52 -6.00 14.51
CA ALA A 311 17.06 -6.19 15.86
C ALA A 311 16.06 -6.91 16.78
N ARG A 312 14.78 -6.49 16.77
CA ARG A 312 13.71 -7.04 17.63
C ARG A 312 12.96 -8.23 17.03
N ALA A 313 13.24 -8.62 15.79
CA ALA A 313 12.65 -9.80 15.18
C ALA A 313 13.26 -11.09 15.75
N ASP A 314 12.43 -12.12 15.88
CA ASP A 314 12.85 -13.47 16.30
C ASP A 314 12.95 -14.40 15.08
N LEU A 315 12.27 -14.07 13.99
CA LEU A 315 12.20 -14.87 12.77
C LEU A 315 12.50 -13.99 11.55
N MET A 316 13.48 -14.37 10.77
CA MET A 316 13.77 -13.78 9.47
C MET A 316 13.23 -14.70 8.38
N THR A 317 12.30 -14.20 7.54
CA THR A 317 12.01 -14.82 6.25
C THR A 317 13.12 -14.40 5.29
N LEU A 318 14.16 -15.21 5.19
CA LEU A 318 15.44 -14.87 4.57
C LEU A 318 15.57 -15.45 3.17
N LEU A 319 15.52 -14.59 2.16
CA LEU A 319 15.73 -14.99 0.77
C LEU A 319 17.23 -15.05 0.46
N VAL A 320 17.69 -16.21 0.02
CA VAL A 320 19.11 -16.50 -0.25
C VAL A 320 19.28 -17.26 -1.56
N ARG A 321 20.50 -17.29 -2.06
CA ARG A 321 20.89 -18.13 -3.19
C ARG A 321 21.46 -19.45 -2.67
N THR A 322 20.84 -20.56 -3.06
CA THR A 322 21.35 -21.94 -2.86
C THR A 322 21.85 -22.55 -4.17
N GLY A 323 21.34 -22.08 -5.31
CA GLY A 323 21.78 -22.48 -6.65
C GLY A 323 22.91 -21.60 -7.20
N ARG A 324 23.28 -21.84 -8.46
CA ARG A 324 24.29 -21.06 -9.18
C ARG A 324 23.72 -19.70 -9.63
N PRO A 325 24.58 -18.70 -9.90
CA PRO A 325 24.11 -17.41 -10.42
C PRO A 325 23.31 -17.51 -11.72
N GLU A 326 23.67 -18.45 -12.59
CA GLU A 326 23.02 -18.69 -13.90
C GLU A 326 21.58 -19.18 -13.75
N ASP A 327 21.24 -19.83 -12.64
CA ASP A 327 19.91 -20.32 -12.35
C ASP A 327 18.91 -19.17 -12.02
N ARG A 328 19.40 -17.93 -11.90
CA ARG A 328 18.59 -16.71 -11.69
C ARG A 328 17.56 -16.91 -10.56
N HIS A 329 16.27 -16.80 -10.87
CA HIS A 329 15.18 -16.97 -9.89
C HIS A 329 15.08 -18.40 -9.35
N ASP A 330 15.37 -19.41 -10.17
CA ASP A 330 15.29 -20.82 -9.79
C ASP A 330 16.44 -21.25 -8.85
N GLY A 331 17.46 -20.42 -8.71
CA GLY A 331 18.54 -20.60 -7.73
C GLY A 331 18.25 -19.97 -6.35
N LEU A 332 17.06 -19.39 -6.14
CA LEU A 332 16.71 -18.70 -4.90
C LEU A 332 15.84 -19.56 -3.98
N SER A 333 16.18 -19.58 -2.71
CA SER A 333 15.47 -20.33 -1.66
C SER A 333 15.07 -19.42 -0.51
N MET A 334 14.00 -19.75 0.19
CA MET A 334 13.52 -19.06 1.36
C MET A 334 13.85 -19.86 2.63
N LEU A 335 14.53 -19.24 3.58
CA LEU A 335 14.82 -19.82 4.89
C LEU A 335 13.97 -19.17 5.98
N LEU A 336 13.46 -19.97 6.91
CA LEU A 336 12.82 -19.51 8.15
C LEU A 336 13.90 -19.41 9.23
N ALA A 337 14.70 -18.35 9.19
CA ALA A 337 15.90 -18.21 10.00
C ALA A 337 15.58 -17.58 11.36
N GLU A 338 15.54 -18.40 12.40
CA GLU A 338 15.34 -17.94 13.78
C GLU A 338 16.62 -17.29 14.36
N LYS A 339 16.44 -16.29 15.21
CA LYS A 339 17.51 -15.71 16.01
C LYS A 339 16.96 -15.21 17.36
N PRO A 340 17.82 -15.04 18.37
CA PRO A 340 17.42 -14.35 19.60
C PRO A 340 16.97 -12.92 19.31
N ARG A 341 15.96 -12.46 20.04
CA ARG A 341 15.55 -11.04 20.02
C ARG A 341 16.66 -10.18 20.58
N GLY A 342 17.05 -9.14 19.86
CA GLY A 342 18.05 -8.18 20.31
C GLY A 342 17.47 -7.20 21.34
N SER A 343 18.37 -6.56 22.05
CA SER A 343 18.11 -5.42 22.95
C SER A 343 18.78 -4.16 22.41
N ASP A 344 18.53 -3.02 23.03
CA ASP A 344 19.18 -1.78 22.65
C ASP A 344 20.71 -1.83 22.92
N ALA A 345 21.16 -2.63 23.91
CA ALA A 345 22.58 -2.82 24.21
C ALA A 345 23.28 -3.82 23.28
N ASP A 346 22.55 -4.83 22.82
CA ASP A 346 23.03 -5.85 21.87
C ASP A 346 21.91 -6.16 20.87
N PRO A 347 21.87 -5.43 19.75
CA PRO A 347 20.82 -5.61 18.76
C PRO A 347 20.83 -6.95 18.01
N PHE A 348 22.00 -7.61 17.95
CA PHE A 348 22.18 -8.87 17.19
C PHE A 348 22.98 -9.92 17.99
N PRO A 349 22.41 -10.44 19.09
CA PRO A 349 23.12 -11.34 20.03
C PRO A 349 23.25 -12.77 19.48
N VAL A 350 23.83 -12.92 18.28
CA VAL A 350 24.02 -14.22 17.63
C VAL A 350 25.30 -14.25 16.78
N ALA A 351 26.00 -15.38 16.78
CA ALA A 351 27.20 -15.54 15.99
C ALA A 351 26.90 -15.51 14.48
N GLY A 352 27.82 -14.93 13.71
CA GLY A 352 27.73 -14.88 12.25
C GLY A 352 26.75 -13.86 11.68
N LEU A 353 26.07 -13.07 12.53
CA LEU A 353 25.19 -11.97 12.12
C LEU A 353 25.61 -10.67 12.82
N LYS A 354 25.82 -9.65 12.02
CA LYS A 354 26.00 -8.28 12.49
C LYS A 354 25.01 -7.35 11.80
N GLY A 355 24.62 -6.27 12.45
CA GLY A 355 23.77 -5.27 11.83
C GLY A 355 24.12 -3.86 12.29
N SER A 356 23.87 -2.89 11.43
CA SER A 356 23.95 -1.47 11.71
C SER A 356 22.67 -0.77 11.35
N GLU A 357 22.29 0.23 12.14
CA GLU A 357 21.09 1.02 11.89
C GLU A 357 21.29 1.95 10.70
N ILE A 358 20.26 2.05 9.86
CA ILE A 358 20.15 3.06 8.81
C ILE A 358 19.24 4.17 9.34
N HIS A 359 19.79 5.36 9.54
CA HIS A 359 18.98 6.51 9.95
C HIS A 359 18.09 6.99 8.80
N VAL A 360 16.78 7.08 9.06
CA VAL A 360 15.76 7.34 8.05
C VAL A 360 15.07 8.69 8.25
N LEU A 361 14.58 9.26 7.17
CA LEU A 361 13.85 10.53 7.15
C LEU A 361 12.50 10.44 7.88
N GLY A 362 11.73 9.40 7.58
CA GLY A 362 10.45 9.04 8.16
C GLY A 362 10.39 7.55 8.44
N TYR A 363 9.20 7.02 8.77
CA TYR A 363 9.06 5.61 9.10
C TYR A 363 9.88 5.21 10.34
N ARG A 364 10.06 6.15 11.28
CA ARG A 364 10.81 5.96 12.51
C ARG A 364 9.97 5.25 13.56
N GLY A 365 10.57 4.29 14.28
CA GLY A 365 9.87 3.52 15.34
C GLY A 365 10.02 2.01 15.25
N LEU A 366 10.42 1.47 14.10
CA LEU A 366 10.84 0.07 13.94
C LEU A 366 12.33 -0.06 13.65
N LYS A 367 12.95 1.01 13.17
CA LYS A 367 14.32 1.10 12.68
C LYS A 367 14.59 0.22 11.46
N GLU A 368 15.43 0.70 10.58
CA GLU A 368 15.92 0.00 9.40
C GLU A 368 17.37 -0.43 9.61
N TYR A 369 17.73 -1.59 9.08
CA TYR A 369 19.06 -2.15 9.32
C TYR A 369 19.73 -2.63 8.03
N GLU A 370 21.05 -2.45 7.99
CA GLU A 370 21.93 -3.28 7.17
C GLU A 370 22.33 -4.50 7.99
N LEU A 371 22.36 -5.67 7.35
CA LEU A 371 22.75 -6.94 7.96
C LEU A 371 23.93 -7.54 7.18
N ALA A 372 24.95 -7.98 7.91
CA ALA A 372 26.09 -8.72 7.36
C ALA A 372 26.10 -10.12 7.94
N PHE A 373 26.09 -11.12 7.05
CA PHE A 373 26.13 -12.54 7.37
C PHE A 373 27.52 -13.08 7.06
N ASP A 374 28.17 -13.65 8.07
CA ASP A 374 29.47 -14.29 7.96
C ASP A 374 29.46 -15.64 8.71
N GLY A 375 28.98 -16.66 8.02
CA GLY A 375 28.81 -18.00 8.59
C GLY A 375 27.61 -18.10 9.56
N PHE A 376 26.59 -17.23 9.42
CA PHE A 376 25.37 -17.35 10.22
C PHE A 376 24.71 -18.71 9.94
N GLU A 377 24.42 -19.45 11.00
CA GLU A 377 23.93 -20.84 10.90
C GLU A 377 22.41 -20.91 10.99
N VAL A 378 21.80 -21.63 10.03
CA VAL A 378 20.36 -21.92 9.98
C VAL A 378 20.19 -23.44 9.82
N PRO A 379 19.43 -24.12 10.69
CA PRO A 379 19.18 -25.56 10.56
C PRO A 379 18.58 -25.91 9.19
N ALA A 380 19.01 -27.04 8.62
CA ALA A 380 18.59 -27.48 7.28
C ALA A 380 17.05 -27.62 7.14
N GLY A 381 16.38 -28.09 8.21
CA GLY A 381 14.92 -28.21 8.26
C GLY A 381 14.15 -26.89 8.23
N GLN A 382 14.84 -25.75 8.30
CA GLN A 382 14.24 -24.42 8.17
C GLN A 382 14.20 -23.89 6.73
N LEU A 383 14.57 -24.71 5.73
CA LEU A 383 14.27 -24.43 4.33
C LEU A 383 12.75 -24.48 4.12
N LEU A 384 12.14 -23.38 3.71
CA LEU A 384 10.69 -23.28 3.52
C LEU A 384 10.20 -24.29 2.49
N GLY A 385 9.33 -25.20 2.91
CA GLY A 385 8.79 -26.28 2.07
C GLY A 385 9.78 -27.42 1.77
N GLY A 386 11.02 -27.34 2.28
CA GLY A 386 12.02 -28.42 2.16
C GLY A 386 12.65 -28.59 0.78
N VAL A 387 12.32 -27.73 -0.21
CA VAL A 387 12.81 -27.82 -1.59
C VAL A 387 13.55 -26.55 -1.97
N GLU A 388 14.81 -26.69 -2.42
CA GLU A 388 15.61 -25.58 -2.91
C GLU A 388 15.04 -24.98 -4.21
N GLY A 389 15.38 -23.73 -4.52
CA GLY A 389 14.99 -23.06 -5.75
C GLY A 389 13.53 -22.59 -5.82
N GLN A 390 12.76 -22.71 -4.74
CA GLN A 390 11.36 -22.30 -4.72
C GLN A 390 11.13 -20.89 -4.12
N GLY A 391 12.17 -20.27 -3.55
CA GLY A 391 12.05 -19.06 -2.75
C GLY A 391 11.46 -17.89 -3.52
N PHE A 392 11.81 -17.69 -4.78
CA PHE A 392 11.25 -16.61 -5.58
C PHE A 392 9.75 -16.81 -5.86
N ARG A 393 9.34 -18.03 -6.23
CA ARG A 393 7.93 -18.36 -6.48
C ARG A 393 7.09 -18.20 -5.21
N GLN A 394 7.60 -18.66 -4.06
CA GLN A 394 6.97 -18.51 -2.76
C GLN A 394 6.78 -17.02 -2.42
N LEU A 395 7.81 -16.20 -2.66
CA LEU A 395 7.74 -14.75 -2.43
C LEU A 395 6.72 -14.06 -3.34
N MET A 396 6.68 -14.41 -4.63
CA MET A 396 5.72 -13.83 -5.59
C MET A 396 4.27 -14.09 -5.19
N ALA A 397 3.96 -15.25 -4.62
CA ALA A 397 2.62 -15.61 -4.14
C ALA A 397 2.14 -14.72 -2.98
N THR A 398 3.07 -14.12 -2.20
CA THR A 398 2.72 -13.23 -1.07
C THR A 398 2.64 -11.75 -1.46
N PHE A 399 3.19 -11.36 -2.60
CA PHE A 399 3.29 -9.95 -2.99
C PHE A 399 1.95 -9.28 -3.26
N GLU A 400 0.92 -10.03 -3.66
CA GLU A 400 -0.42 -9.47 -3.83
C GLU A 400 -0.94 -8.92 -2.48
N SER A 401 -0.91 -9.75 -1.43
CA SER A 401 -1.33 -9.35 -0.08
C SER A 401 -0.50 -8.19 0.46
N ALA A 402 0.83 -8.23 0.29
CA ALA A 402 1.72 -7.16 0.75
C ALA A 402 1.41 -5.81 0.08
N ARG A 403 1.12 -5.79 -1.23
CA ARG A 403 0.74 -4.58 -1.97
C ARG A 403 -0.61 -4.04 -1.52
N ILE A 404 -1.62 -4.91 -1.33
CA ILE A 404 -2.94 -4.53 -0.82
C ILE A 404 -2.80 -3.90 0.57
N GLN A 405 -2.02 -4.51 1.45
CA GLN A 405 -1.78 -3.97 2.78
C GLN A 405 -1.01 -2.65 2.76
N THR A 406 -0.06 -2.47 1.83
CA THR A 406 0.63 -1.19 1.63
C THR A 406 -0.34 -0.10 1.17
N ALA A 407 -1.29 -0.44 0.29
CA ALA A 407 -2.35 0.49 -0.10
C ALA A 407 -3.23 0.88 1.09
N ALA A 408 -3.60 -0.06 1.96
CA ALA A 408 -4.35 0.22 3.18
C ALA A 408 -3.58 1.12 4.16
N ARG A 409 -2.26 0.92 4.32
CA ARG A 409 -1.41 1.84 5.09
C ARG A 409 -1.43 3.26 4.52
N ALA A 410 -1.37 3.38 3.20
CA ALA A 410 -1.42 4.67 2.52
C ALA A 410 -2.77 5.37 2.74
N VAL A 411 -3.88 4.63 2.69
CA VAL A 411 -5.22 5.16 3.01
C VAL A 411 -5.27 5.67 4.44
N GLY A 412 -4.70 4.93 5.41
CA GLY A 412 -4.61 5.38 6.80
C GLY A 412 -3.85 6.70 6.97
N VAL A 413 -2.71 6.85 6.30
CA VAL A 413 -1.92 8.11 6.30
C VAL A 413 -2.69 9.25 5.65
N ALA A 414 -3.37 9.02 4.51
CA ALA A 414 -4.18 10.04 3.84
C ALA A 414 -5.33 10.51 4.74
N ARG A 415 -6.00 9.58 5.44
CA ARG A 415 -7.07 9.88 6.41
C ARG A 415 -6.55 10.68 7.60
N ALA A 416 -5.39 10.35 8.16
CA ALA A 416 -4.75 11.13 9.21
C ALA A 416 -4.44 12.55 8.74
N ALA A 417 -3.91 12.71 7.53
CA ALA A 417 -3.63 14.00 6.94
C ALA A 417 -4.90 14.85 6.75
N LEU A 418 -6.02 14.22 6.32
CA LEU A 418 -7.32 14.88 6.24
C LEU A 418 -7.79 15.37 7.61
N GLY A 419 -7.75 14.52 8.63
CA GLY A 419 -8.17 14.86 9.99
C GLY A 419 -7.39 16.02 10.59
N ALA A 420 -6.05 15.96 10.49
CA ALA A 420 -5.17 17.03 10.96
C ALA A 420 -5.44 18.35 10.22
N ALA A 421 -5.53 18.28 8.88
CA ALA A 421 -5.81 19.45 8.05
C ALA A 421 -7.18 20.07 8.36
N LEU A 422 -8.22 19.26 8.53
CA LEU A 422 -9.58 19.69 8.85
C LEU A 422 -9.64 20.40 10.20
N THR A 423 -9.09 19.76 11.24
CA THR A 423 -9.05 20.31 12.60
C THR A 423 -8.34 21.66 12.61
N TYR A 424 -7.16 21.73 12.00
CA TYR A 424 -6.40 22.97 11.93
C TYR A 424 -7.12 24.05 11.13
N ALA A 425 -7.66 23.72 9.95
CA ALA A 425 -8.33 24.70 9.08
C ALA A 425 -9.60 25.30 9.71
N ARG A 426 -10.32 24.54 10.55
CA ARG A 426 -11.49 25.01 11.30
C ARG A 426 -11.11 25.91 12.48
N ALA A 427 -10.02 25.59 13.17
CA ALA A 427 -9.56 26.35 14.34
C ALA A 427 -8.80 27.62 13.96
N ARG A 428 -7.92 27.57 12.96
CA ARG A 428 -7.07 28.68 12.55
C ARG A 428 -7.87 29.79 11.87
N ARG A 429 -7.77 31.00 12.39
CA ARG A 429 -8.45 32.20 11.83
C ARG A 429 -7.44 33.13 11.19
N GLN A 430 -7.77 33.64 10.00
CA GLN A 430 -7.06 34.70 9.31
C GLN A 430 -8.09 35.57 8.58
N PHE A 431 -7.81 36.86 8.41
CA PHE A 431 -8.73 37.80 7.77
C PHE A 431 -10.17 37.74 8.36
N GLY A 432 -10.27 37.56 9.69
CA GLY A 432 -11.53 37.56 10.44
C GLY A 432 -12.34 36.25 10.40
N ARG A 433 -11.91 35.18 9.68
CA ARG A 433 -12.65 33.91 9.54
C ARG A 433 -11.75 32.68 9.62
N PRO A 434 -12.30 31.47 9.88
CA PRO A 434 -11.53 30.24 9.79
C PRO A 434 -10.92 30.08 8.40
N ILE A 435 -9.70 29.51 8.32
CA ILE A 435 -9.07 29.34 7.00
C ILE A 435 -9.79 28.29 6.14
N ALA A 436 -10.56 27.38 6.73
CA ALA A 436 -11.45 26.48 6.01
C ALA A 436 -12.47 27.19 5.10
N ALA A 437 -12.83 28.45 5.42
CA ALA A 437 -13.77 29.25 4.63
C ALA A 437 -13.13 29.92 3.39
N PHE A 438 -11.84 29.72 3.14
CA PHE A 438 -11.21 30.20 1.91
C PHE A 438 -11.28 29.12 0.82
N PRO A 439 -11.76 29.43 -0.40
CA PRO A 439 -11.95 28.44 -1.47
C PRO A 439 -10.72 27.57 -1.74
N ARG A 440 -9.52 28.14 -1.74
CA ARG A 440 -8.27 27.39 -1.98
C ARG A 440 -7.93 26.38 -0.88
N VAL A 441 -8.35 26.63 0.37
CA VAL A 441 -8.22 25.67 1.48
C VAL A 441 -9.33 24.63 1.41
N ALA A 442 -10.59 25.07 1.20
CA ALA A 442 -11.74 24.18 1.04
C ALA A 442 -11.52 23.16 -0.09
N HIS A 443 -11.03 23.61 -1.25
CA HIS A 443 -10.74 22.72 -2.38
C HIS A 443 -9.67 21.67 -2.07
N LYS A 444 -8.64 22.01 -1.25
CA LYS A 444 -7.65 21.02 -0.78
C LYS A 444 -8.29 19.96 0.11
N LEU A 445 -9.14 20.37 1.07
CA LEU A 445 -9.84 19.43 1.95
C LEU A 445 -10.77 18.50 1.14
N ALA A 446 -11.53 19.04 0.19
CA ALA A 446 -12.37 18.26 -0.70
C ALA A 446 -11.54 17.26 -1.55
N ALA A 447 -10.41 17.70 -2.10
CA ALA A 447 -9.54 16.83 -2.90
C ALA A 447 -8.96 15.68 -2.06
N ILE A 448 -8.48 15.96 -0.83
CA ILE A 448 -7.99 14.89 0.06
C ILE A 448 -9.11 13.90 0.37
N ALA A 449 -10.31 14.38 0.67
CA ALA A 449 -11.47 13.56 0.98
C ALA A 449 -11.83 12.62 -0.20
N ILE A 450 -11.93 13.16 -1.41
CA ILE A 450 -12.21 12.41 -2.64
C ILE A 450 -11.14 11.35 -2.91
N GLU A 451 -9.86 11.76 -2.95
CA GLU A 451 -8.74 10.87 -3.26
C GLU A 451 -8.59 9.75 -2.22
N THR A 452 -8.82 10.05 -0.93
CA THR A 452 -8.79 9.05 0.14
C THR A 452 -9.90 8.02 -0.03
N THR A 453 -11.11 8.45 -0.40
CA THR A 453 -12.24 7.54 -0.64
C THR A 453 -11.97 6.65 -1.86
N ILE A 454 -11.49 7.20 -2.97
CA ILE A 454 -11.13 6.42 -4.16
C ILE A 454 -10.05 5.39 -3.83
N ALA A 455 -8.99 5.81 -3.12
CA ALA A 455 -7.89 4.94 -2.73
C ALA A 455 -8.37 3.78 -1.83
N ARG A 456 -9.26 4.07 -0.86
CA ARG A 456 -9.87 3.05 0.02
C ARG A 456 -10.68 2.05 -0.77
N GLU A 457 -11.61 2.52 -1.60
CA GLU A 457 -12.49 1.63 -2.34
C GLU A 457 -11.75 0.77 -3.37
N LEU A 458 -10.74 1.33 -4.03
CA LEU A 458 -9.86 0.58 -4.92
C LEU A 458 -9.06 -0.49 -4.15
N THR A 459 -8.58 -0.17 -2.94
CA THR A 459 -7.86 -1.11 -2.07
C THR A 459 -8.79 -2.24 -1.60
N LEU A 460 -10.00 -1.91 -1.16
CA LEU A 460 -11.00 -2.91 -0.75
C LEU A 460 -11.48 -3.78 -1.92
N ALA A 461 -11.57 -3.22 -3.13
CA ALA A 461 -11.89 -4.00 -4.32
C ALA A 461 -10.81 -5.06 -4.62
N ALA A 462 -9.52 -4.69 -4.50
CA ALA A 462 -8.41 -5.63 -4.64
C ALA A 462 -8.43 -6.69 -3.51
N ALA A 463 -8.70 -6.29 -2.27
CA ALA A 463 -8.81 -7.19 -1.12
C ALA A 463 -9.94 -8.22 -1.32
N ARG A 464 -11.14 -7.78 -1.70
CA ARG A 464 -12.29 -8.66 -1.99
C ARG A 464 -12.02 -9.60 -3.18
N ALA A 465 -11.23 -9.16 -4.17
CA ALA A 465 -10.81 -10.04 -5.27
C ALA A 465 -9.91 -11.17 -4.75
N LYS A 466 -9.00 -10.85 -3.84
CA LYS A 466 -8.13 -11.85 -3.19
C LYS A 466 -8.92 -12.80 -2.29
N ASP A 467 -9.88 -12.29 -1.53
CA ASP A 467 -10.76 -13.10 -0.67
C ASP A 467 -11.65 -14.06 -1.46
N ALA A 468 -11.97 -13.70 -2.71
CA ALA A 468 -12.69 -14.56 -3.65
C ALA A 468 -11.76 -15.54 -4.42
N ASP A 469 -10.52 -15.73 -3.96
CA ASP A 469 -9.47 -16.57 -4.56
C ASP A 469 -9.22 -16.26 -6.06
N ARG A 470 -9.37 -15.00 -6.45
CA ARG A 470 -9.07 -14.54 -7.80
C ARG A 470 -7.65 -14.01 -7.86
N ARG A 471 -6.93 -14.29 -8.94
CA ARG A 471 -5.66 -13.64 -9.23
C ARG A 471 -5.84 -12.12 -9.29
N CYS A 472 -5.14 -11.38 -8.46
CA CYS A 472 -5.33 -9.94 -8.29
C CYS A 472 -4.01 -9.13 -8.30
N ASP A 473 -2.95 -9.66 -8.91
CA ASP A 473 -1.64 -9.00 -9.01
C ASP A 473 -1.72 -7.60 -9.67
N ILE A 474 -2.60 -7.43 -10.66
CA ILE A 474 -2.85 -6.16 -11.35
C ILE A 474 -3.63 -5.22 -10.43
N GLU A 475 -4.72 -5.67 -9.85
CA GLU A 475 -5.59 -4.92 -8.95
C GLU A 475 -4.81 -4.46 -7.70
N ALA A 476 -4.00 -5.33 -7.13
CA ALA A 476 -3.10 -5.00 -6.01
C ALA A 476 -2.05 -3.95 -6.42
N GLY A 477 -1.50 -4.07 -7.63
CA GLY A 477 -0.59 -3.09 -8.21
C GLY A 477 -1.25 -1.71 -8.39
N MET A 478 -2.46 -1.66 -8.96
CA MET A 478 -3.25 -0.44 -9.14
C MET A 478 -3.59 0.22 -7.81
N ALA A 479 -4.06 -0.56 -6.83
CA ALA A 479 -4.40 -0.08 -5.50
C ALA A 479 -3.19 0.56 -4.82
N LYS A 480 -2.03 -0.14 -4.81
CA LYS A 480 -0.80 0.39 -4.22
C LYS A 480 -0.31 1.64 -4.93
N LEU A 481 -0.31 1.66 -6.25
CA LEU A 481 0.13 2.77 -7.07
C LEU A 481 -0.71 4.02 -6.78
N TYR A 482 -2.03 3.90 -6.82
CA TYR A 482 -2.96 4.99 -6.60
C TYR A 482 -2.93 5.49 -5.15
N ALA A 483 -3.07 4.60 -4.15
CA ALA A 483 -3.12 4.96 -2.75
C ALA A 483 -1.83 5.63 -2.25
N ALA A 484 -0.66 5.15 -2.67
CA ALA A 484 0.61 5.74 -2.28
C ALA A 484 0.78 7.18 -2.80
N ARG A 485 0.35 7.47 -4.05
CA ARG A 485 0.33 8.84 -4.58
C ARG A 485 -0.67 9.72 -3.81
N SER A 486 -1.88 9.21 -3.56
CA SER A 486 -2.92 9.95 -2.83
C SER A 486 -2.48 10.29 -1.40
N ALA A 487 -1.81 9.38 -0.70
CA ALA A 487 -1.27 9.63 0.64
C ALA A 487 -0.21 10.73 0.64
N TRP A 488 0.70 10.71 -0.33
CA TRP A 488 1.70 11.76 -0.49
C TRP A 488 1.05 13.13 -0.75
N ALA A 489 0.09 13.20 -1.69
CA ALA A 489 -0.63 14.44 -2.01
C ALA A 489 -1.46 14.95 -0.82
N ALA A 490 -2.09 14.06 -0.05
CA ALA A 490 -2.83 14.40 1.16
C ALA A 490 -1.93 15.00 2.24
N ALA A 491 -0.79 14.36 2.51
CA ALA A 491 0.18 14.82 3.51
C ALA A 491 0.80 16.18 3.12
N ASP A 492 1.19 16.37 1.86
CA ASP A 492 1.68 17.65 1.34
C ASP A 492 0.65 18.76 1.47
N ASN A 493 -0.60 18.51 1.09
CA ASN A 493 -1.69 19.47 1.26
C ASN A 493 -1.98 19.77 2.74
N ALA A 494 -1.85 18.80 3.64
CA ALA A 494 -2.01 19.03 5.08
C ALA A 494 -0.91 19.97 5.62
N VAL A 495 0.34 19.75 5.25
CA VAL A 495 1.45 20.67 5.57
C VAL A 495 1.17 22.06 5.02
N GLN A 496 0.76 22.16 3.76
CA GLN A 496 0.43 23.46 3.12
C GLN A 496 -0.71 24.20 3.82
N ILE A 497 -1.74 23.49 4.30
CA ILE A 497 -2.86 24.08 5.06
C ILE A 497 -2.39 24.61 6.41
N HIS A 498 -1.44 23.92 7.07
CA HIS A 498 -0.86 24.37 8.34
C HIS A 498 0.08 25.58 8.16
N GLY A 499 0.55 25.85 6.94
CA GLY A 499 1.51 26.91 6.66
C GLY A 499 2.82 26.69 7.43
N GLY A 500 3.38 27.74 8.05
CA GLY A 500 4.62 27.63 8.82
C GLY A 500 4.58 26.59 9.95
N ASN A 501 3.42 26.40 10.58
CA ASN A 501 3.24 25.38 11.61
C ASN A 501 3.38 23.95 11.05
N GLY A 502 3.01 23.72 9.79
CA GLY A 502 3.20 22.41 9.15
C GLY A 502 4.67 22.02 8.90
N TYR A 503 5.57 23.01 8.95
CA TYR A 503 7.02 22.80 8.80
C TYR A 503 7.73 22.62 10.14
N ALA A 504 7.01 22.75 11.25
CA ALA A 504 7.53 22.56 12.60
C ALA A 504 7.36 21.10 13.04
N GLU A 505 8.41 20.49 13.60
CA GLU A 505 8.43 19.10 14.05
C GLU A 505 7.43 18.76 15.16
N GLU A 506 6.88 19.75 15.84
CA GLU A 506 5.86 19.54 16.89
C GLU A 506 4.47 19.22 16.33
N TYR A 507 4.20 19.56 15.05
CA TYR A 507 2.94 19.24 14.38
C TYR A 507 3.03 17.91 13.65
N GLU A 508 2.03 17.06 13.85
CA GLU A 508 2.01 15.70 13.30
C GLU A 508 2.08 15.64 11.76
N VAL A 509 1.65 16.69 11.07
CA VAL A 509 1.68 16.74 9.61
C VAL A 509 3.10 16.70 9.05
N SER A 510 4.10 17.15 9.82
CA SER A 510 5.53 17.03 9.48
C SER A 510 5.96 15.55 9.41
N ARG A 511 5.52 14.73 10.37
CA ARG A 511 5.73 13.27 10.35
C ARG A 511 4.95 12.61 9.24
N LEU A 512 3.66 12.95 9.07
CA LEU A 512 2.81 12.38 8.01
C LEU A 512 3.40 12.59 6.62
N LEU A 513 4.05 13.75 6.37
CA LEU A 513 4.72 14.03 5.09
C LEU A 513 5.87 13.04 4.83
N VAL A 514 6.79 12.90 5.77
CA VAL A 514 7.96 12.02 5.58
C VAL A 514 7.57 10.53 5.60
N ASP A 515 6.56 10.16 6.39
CA ASP A 515 6.00 8.82 6.42
C ASP A 515 5.28 8.47 5.10
N ALA A 516 4.52 9.39 4.53
CA ALA A 516 3.86 9.19 3.24
C ALA A 516 4.85 8.95 2.09
N ARG A 517 6.04 9.55 2.16
CA ARG A 517 7.01 9.46 1.06
C ARG A 517 7.50 8.04 0.80
N ILE A 518 7.69 7.23 1.85
CA ILE A 518 8.20 5.87 1.73
C ILE A 518 7.23 4.95 0.99
N LEU A 519 5.92 5.21 1.06
CA LEU A 519 4.87 4.40 0.44
C LEU A 519 5.01 4.28 -1.09
N ASN A 520 5.64 5.24 -1.76
CA ASN A 520 5.94 5.18 -3.18
C ASN A 520 7.24 4.42 -3.50
N ILE A 521 8.06 4.11 -2.50
CA ILE A 521 9.41 3.54 -2.66
C ILE A 521 9.42 2.05 -2.35
N PHE A 522 9.01 1.66 -1.14
CA PHE A 522 9.12 0.28 -0.67
C PHE A 522 7.99 -0.64 -1.20
N GLU A 523 8.18 -1.95 -1.02
CA GLU A 523 7.21 -2.99 -1.41
C GLU A 523 6.76 -2.88 -2.89
N GLY A 524 7.75 -2.60 -3.74
CA GLY A 524 7.59 -2.32 -5.16
C GLY A 524 7.43 -0.82 -5.44
N ALA A 525 8.48 -0.19 -5.96
CA ALA A 525 8.46 1.22 -6.35
C ALA A 525 7.30 1.53 -7.31
N ALA A 526 6.87 2.79 -7.36
CA ALA A 526 5.74 3.20 -8.20
C ALA A 526 5.95 2.79 -9.67
N GLU A 527 7.17 2.91 -10.17
CA GLU A 527 7.55 2.51 -11.54
C GLU A 527 7.42 1.00 -11.75
N ILE A 528 7.79 0.19 -10.74
CA ILE A 528 7.63 -1.28 -10.79
C ILE A 528 6.16 -1.66 -10.78
N GLN A 529 5.32 -0.99 -9.97
CA GLN A 529 3.88 -1.24 -9.97
C GLN A 529 3.26 -0.87 -11.32
N ALA A 530 3.61 0.27 -11.91
CA ALA A 530 3.16 0.67 -13.23
C ALA A 530 3.57 -0.35 -14.31
N GLN A 531 4.80 -0.86 -14.24
CA GLN A 531 5.28 -1.90 -15.15
C GLN A 531 4.50 -3.23 -14.99
N VAL A 532 4.23 -3.66 -13.76
CA VAL A 532 3.43 -4.87 -13.47
C VAL A 532 2.02 -4.72 -14.03
N VAL A 533 1.37 -3.59 -13.78
CA VAL A 533 0.01 -3.30 -14.28
C VAL A 533 -0.02 -3.29 -15.80
N ALA A 534 0.89 -2.55 -16.45
CA ALA A 534 0.94 -2.47 -17.92
C ALA A 534 1.15 -3.85 -18.55
N ARG A 535 2.15 -4.61 -18.09
CA ARG A 535 2.42 -5.97 -18.60
C ARG A 535 1.25 -6.92 -18.37
N GLY A 536 0.66 -6.87 -17.18
CA GLY A 536 -0.47 -7.74 -16.83
C GLY A 536 -1.70 -7.49 -17.69
N LEU A 537 -2.01 -6.21 -18.01
CA LEU A 537 -3.14 -5.85 -18.86
C LEU A 537 -2.92 -6.11 -20.35
N LEU A 538 -1.67 -6.15 -20.80
CA LEU A 538 -1.32 -6.49 -22.17
C LEU A 538 -1.23 -8.00 -22.42
N SER A 539 -1.05 -8.79 -21.36
CA SER A 539 -0.96 -10.26 -21.46
C SER A 539 -2.36 -10.88 -21.40
N PRO A 540 -2.62 -12.00 -22.12
CA PRO A 540 -3.84 -12.76 -21.91
C PRO A 540 -3.95 -13.19 -20.45
N ARG A 541 -5.09 -12.95 -19.83
CA ARG A 541 -5.42 -13.56 -18.53
C ARG A 541 -5.97 -14.97 -18.81
N ASN A 542 -5.19 -16.00 -18.47
CA ASN A 542 -5.68 -17.38 -18.44
C ASN A 542 -6.50 -17.61 -17.18
#